data_fbc5246f1b68e5600b65c53060eff603
#
_entry.id   fbc5246f1b68e5600b65c53060eff603
#
_cell.length_a   1.000
_cell.length_b   1.000
_cell.length_c   1.000
_cell.angle_alpha   90.00
_cell.angle_beta   90.00
_cell.angle_gamma   90.00
#
_symmetry.space_group_name_H-M   'P 1'
#
loop_
_entity.id
_entity.type
_entity.pdbx_description
1 polymer ?
#
loop_
_entity_poly.entity_id
_entity_poly.type
_entity_poly.pdbx_seq_one_letter_code
_entity_poly.pdbx_strand_id
1 'polypeptide(L)'
;MSFTTKVKEEIVNKKLAETENYSILAGFVRNNATWNDDKLELINENEKIINYFKNILDMFKEIKYVEYTKDSNNFSKDNLHILEIVEGSSFLLDLVAYKKEVPPDYFFDGKLETKAYLKGVFLNGGSINDHKTSRYHMEILIDYPEEAVFVQKVLNSYNLNIKMLNRDRSYMLYLKEAEKISDFLKIVDANNSVLYYEDVRIYRDKKNQTNRLNNCEQANTDRIIASALEQLNQIEILKKNNAIDLLDDKTKEALYYREKYKEASLKELSEKIAVETGRFISKSGLNHRFRKIKELASKFMVD
;
A
#
# COMPACT_ATOMS: atom_id res chain seq x y z
N MET A 1 -10.36 15.49 -7.01
CA MET A 1 -10.19 15.49 -5.53
C MET A 1 -9.36 14.29 -5.13
N SER A 2 -8.25 14.50 -4.42
CA SER A 2 -7.34 13.43 -3.99
C SER A 2 -7.96 12.60 -2.85
N PHE A 3 -7.41 11.40 -2.57
CA PHE A 3 -7.87 10.61 -1.43
C PHE A 3 -7.58 11.34 -0.11
N THR A 4 -6.40 11.95 0.02
CA THR A 4 -6.06 12.80 1.17
C THR A 4 -7.10 13.88 1.43
N THR A 5 -7.52 14.60 0.38
CA THR A 5 -8.53 15.65 0.50
C THR A 5 -9.86 15.09 1.03
N LYS A 6 -10.30 13.93 0.52
CA LYS A 6 -11.53 13.28 1.02
C LYS A 6 -11.45 12.93 2.50
N VAL A 7 -10.31 12.35 2.94
CA VAL A 7 -10.08 12.02 4.35
C VAL A 7 -10.12 13.28 5.22
N LYS A 8 -9.41 14.32 4.83
CA LYS A 8 -9.36 15.60 5.57
C LYS A 8 -10.73 16.26 5.65
N GLU A 9 -11.48 16.30 4.55
CA GLU A 9 -12.85 16.86 4.55
C GLU A 9 -13.80 16.02 5.40
N GLU A 10 -13.65 14.70 5.44
CA GLU A 10 -14.48 13.85 6.32
C GLU A 10 -14.21 14.16 7.80
N ILE A 11 -12.95 14.41 8.17
CA ILE A 11 -12.58 14.78 9.55
C ILE A 11 -13.25 16.11 9.96
N VAL A 12 -13.15 17.15 9.13
CA VAL A 12 -13.68 18.49 9.47
C VAL A 12 -15.21 18.59 9.39
N ASN A 13 -15.87 17.65 8.75
CA ASN A 13 -17.35 17.60 8.72
C ASN A 13 -17.96 17.05 10.02
N LYS A 14 -17.17 16.58 10.97
CA LYS A 14 -17.65 16.04 12.26
C LYS A 14 -17.67 17.14 13.32
N LYS A 15 -18.76 17.17 14.07
CA LYS A 15 -18.83 18.01 15.28
C LYS A 15 -18.06 17.32 16.40
N LEU A 16 -17.20 18.06 17.06
CA LEU A 16 -16.43 17.62 18.21
C LEU A 16 -17.01 18.25 19.50
N ALA A 17 -16.72 17.63 20.65
CA ALA A 17 -16.96 18.24 21.94
C ALA A 17 -15.99 19.42 22.16
N GLU A 18 -16.29 20.28 23.13
CA GLU A 18 -15.46 21.47 23.41
C GLU A 18 -14.02 21.11 23.76
N THR A 19 -13.80 20.10 24.59
CA THR A 19 -12.46 19.62 24.96
C THR A 19 -11.67 19.08 23.77
N GLU A 20 -12.35 18.41 22.86
CA GLU A 20 -11.75 17.95 21.60
C GLU A 20 -11.36 19.12 20.68
N ASN A 21 -12.12 20.24 20.68
CA ASN A 21 -11.79 21.43 19.91
C ASN A 21 -10.46 22.06 20.35
N TYR A 22 -10.14 22.08 21.64
CA TYR A 22 -8.83 22.54 22.12
C TYR A 22 -7.71 21.63 21.63
N SER A 23 -7.90 20.32 21.71
CA SER A 23 -6.88 19.35 21.29
C SER A 23 -6.63 19.36 19.80
N ILE A 24 -7.67 19.43 18.96
CA ILE A 24 -7.50 19.51 17.50
C ILE A 24 -6.86 20.83 17.07
N LEU A 25 -7.24 21.94 17.73
CA LEU A 25 -6.62 23.25 17.51
C LEU A 25 -5.14 23.21 17.84
N ALA A 26 -4.78 22.64 18.99
CA ALA A 26 -3.39 22.50 19.39
C ALA A 26 -2.58 21.66 18.38
N GLY A 27 -3.07 20.50 17.98
CA GLY A 27 -2.42 19.65 16.99
C GLY A 27 -2.21 20.35 15.64
N PHE A 28 -3.15 21.20 15.23
CA PHE A 28 -3.04 21.96 13.97
C PHE A 28 -2.08 23.15 14.13
N VAL A 29 -2.32 24.05 15.08
CA VAL A 29 -1.59 25.33 15.22
C VAL A 29 -0.12 25.08 15.55
N ARG A 30 0.21 24.14 16.43
CA ARG A 30 1.61 23.81 16.79
C ARG A 30 2.46 23.44 15.58
N ASN A 31 1.84 22.89 14.52
CA ASN A 31 2.51 22.43 13.31
C ASN A 31 2.25 23.32 12.08
N ASN A 32 1.36 24.30 12.19
CA ASN A 32 0.95 25.15 11.05
C ASN A 32 1.34 26.62 11.21
N ALA A 33 1.37 27.12 12.46
CA ALA A 33 1.61 28.53 12.75
C ALA A 33 2.95 29.01 12.18
N THR A 34 2.89 29.99 11.33
CA THR A 34 4.04 30.63 10.70
C THR A 34 4.02 32.13 10.95
N TRP A 35 5.21 32.74 10.97
CA TRP A 35 5.35 34.19 11.12
C TRP A 35 5.72 34.82 9.79
N ASN A 36 4.96 35.83 9.40
CA ASN A 36 5.21 36.64 8.21
C ASN A 36 5.11 38.12 8.59
N ASP A 37 6.20 38.87 8.51
CA ASP A 37 6.29 40.29 8.88
C ASP A 37 5.66 40.59 10.26
N ASP A 38 6.08 39.83 11.31
CA ASP A 38 5.57 39.89 12.66
C ASP A 38 4.10 39.53 12.89
N LYS A 39 3.45 38.96 11.85
CA LYS A 39 2.07 38.49 11.90
C LYS A 39 2.01 36.97 11.94
N LEU A 40 1.14 36.45 12.77
CA LEU A 40 0.90 35.01 12.89
C LEU A 40 -0.11 34.56 11.83
N GLU A 41 0.31 33.66 10.94
CA GLU A 41 -0.53 33.12 9.89
C GLU A 41 -0.79 31.63 10.10
N LEU A 42 -2.04 31.20 9.85
CA LEU A 42 -2.43 29.80 9.68
C LEU A 42 -2.79 29.56 8.22
N ILE A 43 -2.15 28.60 7.58
CA ILE A 43 -2.18 28.43 6.13
C ILE A 43 -2.64 27.03 5.75
N ASN A 44 -3.57 26.90 4.79
CA ASN A 44 -3.92 25.61 4.22
C ASN A 44 -4.42 25.76 2.76
N GLU A 45 -4.17 24.75 1.93
CA GLU A 45 -4.68 24.70 0.55
C GLU A 45 -6.18 24.36 0.48
N ASN A 46 -6.75 23.78 1.54
CA ASN A 46 -8.15 23.40 1.58
C ASN A 46 -8.97 24.39 2.40
N GLU A 47 -9.82 25.13 1.70
CA GLU A 47 -10.72 26.13 2.30
C GLU A 47 -11.59 25.55 3.42
N LYS A 48 -12.07 24.30 3.30
CA LYS A 48 -12.89 23.69 4.34
C LYS A 48 -12.14 23.49 5.65
N ILE A 49 -10.83 23.23 5.58
CA ILE A 49 -9.98 23.10 6.77
C ILE A 49 -9.85 24.46 7.44
N ILE A 50 -9.57 25.51 6.67
CA ILE A 50 -9.49 26.88 7.19
C ILE A 50 -10.81 27.30 7.82
N ASN A 51 -11.94 27.09 7.13
CA ASN A 51 -13.27 27.40 7.66
C ASN A 51 -13.60 26.60 8.96
N TYR A 52 -13.13 25.37 9.04
CA TYR A 52 -13.28 24.58 10.26
C TYR A 52 -12.53 25.20 11.45
N PHE A 53 -11.26 25.58 11.28
CA PHE A 53 -10.48 26.22 12.33
C PHE A 53 -10.95 27.63 12.64
N LYS A 54 -11.44 28.38 11.66
CA LYS A 54 -12.11 29.67 11.85
C LYS A 54 -13.28 29.54 12.84
N ASN A 55 -14.16 28.54 12.65
CA ASN A 55 -15.26 28.29 13.58
C ASN A 55 -14.79 27.97 15.00
N ILE A 56 -13.63 27.32 15.17
CA ILE A 56 -13.05 27.06 16.49
C ILE A 56 -12.47 28.36 17.07
N LEU A 57 -11.76 29.17 16.27
CA LEU A 57 -11.20 30.46 16.72
C LEU A 57 -12.30 31.45 17.14
N ASP A 58 -13.47 31.43 16.49
CA ASP A 58 -14.63 32.25 16.84
C ASP A 58 -15.19 31.97 18.25
N MET A 59 -14.80 30.87 18.89
CA MET A 59 -15.16 30.58 20.29
C MET A 59 -14.38 31.48 21.29
N PHE A 60 -13.29 32.13 20.84
CA PHE A 60 -12.40 32.95 21.67
C PHE A 60 -12.53 34.42 21.33
N LYS A 61 -13.08 35.22 22.23
CA LYS A 61 -13.28 36.67 22.05
C LYS A 61 -11.99 37.46 21.93
N GLU A 62 -10.91 36.90 22.44
CA GLU A 62 -9.56 37.47 22.47
C GLU A 62 -8.87 37.42 21.10
N ILE A 63 -9.34 36.53 20.20
CA ILE A 63 -8.71 36.31 18.91
C ILE A 63 -9.50 37.03 17.83
N LYS A 64 -8.78 37.87 17.06
CA LYS A 64 -9.30 38.44 15.82
C LYS A 64 -8.37 38.08 14.67
N TYR A 65 -8.95 37.78 13.52
CA TYR A 65 -8.22 37.40 12.32
C TYR A 65 -8.80 38.04 11.07
N VAL A 66 -7.98 38.11 10.03
CA VAL A 66 -8.36 38.48 8.67
C VAL A 66 -8.12 37.29 7.77
N GLU A 67 -9.08 37.00 6.90
CA GLU A 67 -8.98 35.94 5.91
C GLU A 67 -8.63 36.50 4.54
N TYR A 68 -7.66 35.89 3.87
CA TYR A 68 -7.34 36.20 2.49
C TYR A 68 -6.78 34.99 1.77
N THR A 69 -6.71 35.06 0.43
CA THR A 69 -6.16 34.02 -0.42
C THR A 69 -4.93 34.55 -1.15
N LYS A 70 -3.92 33.69 -1.28
CA LYS A 70 -2.75 33.93 -2.13
C LYS A 70 -2.71 32.88 -3.24
N ASP A 71 -2.42 33.33 -4.46
CA ASP A 71 -2.09 32.39 -5.54
C ASP A 71 -0.80 31.65 -5.15
N SER A 72 -0.83 30.32 -5.19
CA SER A 72 0.39 29.54 -4.98
C SER A 72 1.34 29.77 -6.16
N ASN A 73 2.42 30.51 -5.93
CA ASN A 73 3.48 30.68 -6.91
C ASN A 73 4.16 29.33 -7.17
N ASN A 74 4.00 28.78 -8.38
CA ASN A 74 4.67 27.63 -8.95
C ASN A 74 4.08 26.24 -8.60
N PHE A 75 3.46 25.63 -9.58
CA PHE A 75 3.12 24.19 -9.72
C PHE A 75 1.86 23.63 -9.06
N SER A 76 1.22 24.25 -8.09
CA SER A 76 -0.13 23.85 -7.66
C SER A 76 -1.19 24.80 -8.22
N LYS A 77 -2.33 24.25 -8.69
CA LYS A 77 -3.48 25.03 -9.20
C LYS A 77 -4.39 25.53 -8.08
N ASP A 78 -4.07 25.22 -6.82
CA ASP A 78 -4.92 25.51 -5.68
C ASP A 78 -4.42 26.77 -4.96
N ASN A 79 -5.34 27.69 -4.64
CA ASN A 79 -5.06 28.90 -3.88
C ASN A 79 -4.73 28.53 -2.43
N LEU A 80 -3.83 29.26 -1.79
CA LEU A 80 -3.57 29.16 -0.37
C LEU A 80 -4.59 30.03 0.39
N HIS A 81 -5.32 29.43 1.32
CA HIS A 81 -6.22 30.13 2.24
C HIS A 81 -5.46 30.42 3.53
N ILE A 82 -5.51 31.67 3.97
CA ILE A 82 -4.69 32.20 5.08
C ILE A 82 -5.61 32.88 6.08
N LEU A 83 -5.44 32.53 7.36
CA LEU A 83 -5.95 33.28 8.50
C LEU A 83 -4.80 34.02 9.14
N GLU A 84 -4.74 35.32 8.98
CA GLU A 84 -3.80 36.20 9.66
C GLU A 84 -4.41 36.64 11.00
N ILE A 85 -3.75 36.29 12.11
CA ILE A 85 -4.19 36.66 13.45
C ILE A 85 -3.73 38.10 13.73
N VAL A 86 -4.69 39.02 13.78
CA VAL A 86 -4.43 40.44 13.97
C VAL A 86 -4.46 40.89 15.45
N GLU A 87 -5.25 40.17 16.28
CA GLU A 87 -5.27 40.36 17.73
C GLU A 87 -5.28 39.00 18.43
N GLY A 88 -4.67 38.89 19.62
CA GLY A 88 -4.68 37.68 20.43
C GLY A 88 -3.67 36.60 20.02
N SER A 89 -2.65 36.91 19.22
CA SER A 89 -1.62 35.95 18.81
C SER A 89 -0.94 35.30 20.05
N SER A 90 -0.55 36.08 21.03
CA SER A 90 0.07 35.53 22.28
C SER A 90 -0.90 34.64 23.02
N PHE A 91 -2.18 35.01 23.13
CA PHE A 91 -3.21 34.20 23.76
C PHE A 91 -3.36 32.86 23.03
N LEU A 92 -3.46 32.85 21.68
CA LEU A 92 -3.54 31.64 20.90
C LEU A 92 -2.32 30.73 21.11
N LEU A 93 -1.13 31.29 21.06
CA LEU A 93 0.12 30.54 21.26
C LEU A 93 0.25 29.93 22.64
N ASP A 94 -0.18 30.67 23.66
CA ASP A 94 -0.23 30.16 25.05
C ASP A 94 -1.29 29.06 25.20
N LEU A 95 -2.47 29.24 24.60
CA LEU A 95 -3.57 28.29 24.63
C LEU A 95 -3.16 26.92 24.08
N VAL A 96 -2.40 26.91 22.97
CA VAL A 96 -1.93 25.67 22.32
C VAL A 96 -0.57 25.21 22.82
N ALA A 97 0.00 25.89 23.80
CA ALA A 97 1.35 25.63 24.32
C ALA A 97 2.42 25.57 23.23
N TYR A 98 2.38 26.56 22.31
CA TYR A 98 3.27 26.61 21.15
C TYR A 98 4.74 26.64 21.58
N LYS A 99 5.60 25.90 20.85
CA LYS A 99 7.05 25.75 21.14
C LYS A 99 7.41 25.15 22.51
N LYS A 100 6.48 24.65 23.32
CA LYS A 100 6.84 23.74 24.40
C LYS A 100 7.31 22.42 23.80
N GLU A 101 8.39 21.87 24.29
CA GLU A 101 8.99 20.62 23.79
C GLU A 101 7.99 19.46 23.76
N VAL A 102 7.18 19.34 24.82
CA VAL A 102 6.13 18.34 24.92
C VAL A 102 4.80 19.03 25.09
N PRO A 103 3.77 18.66 24.29
CA PRO A 103 2.41 19.16 24.50
C PRO A 103 1.91 18.78 25.89
N PRO A 104 1.23 19.69 26.61
CA PRO A 104 0.69 19.40 27.93
C PRO A 104 -0.30 18.23 27.97
N ASP A 105 -0.32 17.51 29.08
CA ASP A 105 -1.15 16.29 29.24
C ASP A 105 -2.64 16.55 29.05
N TYR A 106 -3.14 17.76 29.36
CA TYR A 106 -4.56 18.07 29.19
C TYR A 106 -5.08 17.99 27.74
N PHE A 107 -4.20 17.99 26.73
CA PHE A 107 -4.58 17.67 25.36
C PHE A 107 -4.79 16.17 25.13
N PHE A 108 -4.49 15.34 26.13
CA PHE A 108 -4.48 13.88 26.07
C PHE A 108 -5.19 13.21 27.23
N ASP A 109 -6.01 13.96 28.01
CA ASP A 109 -6.73 13.47 29.19
C ASP A 109 -7.66 12.30 28.90
N GLY A 110 -8.09 12.17 27.64
CA GLY A 110 -8.94 11.08 27.20
C GLY A 110 -8.56 10.56 25.80
N LYS A 111 -9.20 9.44 25.43
CA LYS A 111 -9.01 8.87 24.08
C LYS A 111 -9.53 9.81 22.99
N LEU A 112 -10.56 10.60 23.27
CA LEU A 112 -11.16 11.50 22.29
C LEU A 112 -10.26 12.71 22.05
N GLU A 113 -9.72 13.30 23.12
CA GLU A 113 -8.78 14.41 23.08
C GLU A 113 -7.49 14.00 22.34
N THR A 114 -6.93 12.83 22.67
CA THR A 114 -5.77 12.27 21.95
C THR A 114 -6.03 12.12 20.45
N LYS A 115 -7.18 11.57 20.08
CA LYS A 115 -7.55 11.44 18.66
C LYS A 115 -7.75 12.79 18.01
N ALA A 116 -8.36 13.75 18.71
CA ALA A 116 -8.55 15.11 18.20
C ALA A 116 -7.21 15.81 17.93
N TYR A 117 -6.24 15.67 18.82
CA TYR A 117 -4.90 16.18 18.59
C TYR A 117 -4.26 15.58 17.33
N LEU A 118 -4.31 14.24 17.17
CA LEU A 118 -3.80 13.55 15.98
C LEU A 118 -4.53 13.97 14.69
N LYS A 119 -5.84 14.26 14.76
CA LYS A 119 -6.60 14.85 13.64
C LYS A 119 -6.02 16.21 13.25
N GLY A 120 -5.75 17.09 14.22
CA GLY A 120 -5.14 18.40 13.97
C GLY A 120 -3.79 18.31 13.28
N VAL A 121 -2.90 17.45 13.78
CA VAL A 121 -1.59 17.19 13.16
C VAL A 121 -1.74 16.66 11.72
N PHE A 122 -2.67 15.74 11.49
CA PHE A 122 -2.92 15.19 10.15
C PHE A 122 -3.55 16.21 9.19
N LEU A 123 -4.45 17.05 9.67
CA LEU A 123 -5.07 18.12 8.87
C LEU A 123 -4.02 19.09 8.33
N ASN A 124 -2.96 19.36 9.09
CA ASN A 124 -1.83 20.16 8.63
C ASN A 124 -0.96 19.38 7.63
N GLY A 125 -0.14 18.49 8.10
CA GLY A 125 0.97 17.86 7.37
C GLY A 125 0.69 16.46 6.82
N GLY A 126 -0.53 15.92 7.00
CA GLY A 126 -0.85 14.55 6.63
C GLY A 126 -1.16 14.36 5.15
N SER A 127 -0.72 13.24 4.60
CA SER A 127 -1.03 12.78 3.25
C SER A 127 -1.17 11.26 3.20
N ILE A 128 -2.12 10.78 2.39
CA ILE A 128 -2.33 9.36 2.13
C ILE A 128 -2.51 9.17 0.62
N ASN A 129 -1.69 8.30 0.03
CA ASN A 129 -1.81 7.99 -1.37
C ASN A 129 -3.14 7.30 -1.69
N ASP A 130 -3.72 7.62 -2.86
CA ASP A 130 -4.80 6.80 -3.41
C ASP A 130 -4.23 5.44 -3.84
N HIS A 131 -4.52 4.42 -3.04
CA HIS A 131 -4.02 3.07 -3.25
C HIS A 131 -4.71 2.35 -4.42
N LYS A 132 -5.71 2.95 -5.06
CA LYS A 132 -6.26 2.47 -6.33
C LYS A 132 -5.23 2.60 -7.46
N THR A 133 -4.44 3.64 -7.44
CA THR A 133 -3.45 3.99 -8.47
C THR A 133 -2.00 3.90 -8.01
N SER A 134 -1.74 3.99 -6.70
CA SER A 134 -0.41 4.09 -6.10
C SER A 134 -0.12 2.97 -5.10
N ARG A 135 1.11 2.93 -4.58
CA ARG A 135 1.49 2.05 -3.47
C ARG A 135 0.88 2.56 -2.16
N TYR A 136 0.69 1.66 -1.20
CA TYR A 136 0.30 2.03 0.16
C TYR A 136 1.37 2.94 0.76
N HIS A 137 0.98 4.16 1.06
CA HIS A 137 1.83 5.16 1.70
C HIS A 137 0.96 6.20 2.38
N MET A 138 1.27 6.44 3.63
CA MET A 138 0.77 7.54 4.44
C MET A 138 1.98 8.24 5.04
N GLU A 139 1.94 9.56 5.06
CA GLU A 139 2.96 10.37 5.71
C GLU A 139 2.34 11.54 6.46
N ILE A 140 3.04 12.00 7.49
CA ILE A 140 2.77 13.24 8.22
C ILE A 140 4.09 14.00 8.30
N LEU A 141 4.10 15.24 7.82
CA LEU A 141 5.25 16.13 7.91
C LEU A 141 5.11 17.01 9.17
N ILE A 142 6.17 17.10 9.95
CA ILE A 142 6.26 17.87 11.19
C ILE A 142 7.61 18.59 11.20
N ASP A 143 7.59 19.91 11.47
CA ASP A 143 8.81 20.72 11.36
C ASP A 143 9.69 20.64 12.61
N TYR A 144 9.10 20.39 13.78
CA TYR A 144 9.80 20.37 15.06
C TYR A 144 10.14 18.93 15.50
N PRO A 145 11.42 18.64 15.86
CA PRO A 145 11.85 17.28 16.20
C PRO A 145 11.14 16.72 17.44
N GLU A 146 10.96 17.53 18.47
CA GLU A 146 10.32 17.14 19.74
C GLU A 146 8.86 16.75 19.50
N GLU A 147 8.15 17.53 18.69
CA GLU A 147 6.77 17.25 18.29
C GLU A 147 6.68 15.96 17.46
N ALA A 148 7.62 15.75 16.53
CA ALA A 148 7.65 14.56 15.70
C ALA A 148 7.88 13.29 16.54
N VAL A 149 8.81 13.33 17.50
CA VAL A 149 9.06 12.23 18.45
C VAL A 149 7.84 11.97 19.31
N PHE A 150 7.20 13.02 19.81
CA PHE A 150 6.00 12.91 20.63
C PHE A 150 4.84 12.28 19.83
N VAL A 151 4.52 12.81 18.65
CA VAL A 151 3.44 12.29 17.78
C VAL A 151 3.73 10.85 17.38
N GLN A 152 4.99 10.49 17.06
CA GLN A 152 5.40 9.12 16.78
C GLN A 152 5.07 8.20 17.97
N LYS A 153 5.42 8.61 19.19
CA LYS A 153 5.14 7.84 20.40
C LYS A 153 3.64 7.62 20.62
N VAL A 154 2.84 8.68 20.45
CA VAL A 154 1.38 8.60 20.57
C VAL A 154 0.78 7.67 19.51
N LEU A 155 1.17 7.80 18.25
CA LEU A 155 0.69 6.91 17.18
C LEU A 155 1.09 5.45 17.41
N ASN A 156 2.31 5.22 17.94
CA ASN A 156 2.78 3.87 18.26
C ASN A 156 2.08 3.25 19.47
N SER A 157 1.49 4.04 20.37
CA SER A 157 0.63 3.50 21.45
C SER A 157 -0.64 2.84 20.91
N TYR A 158 -1.05 3.18 19.67
CA TYR A 158 -2.11 2.49 18.92
C TYR A 158 -1.60 1.31 18.06
N ASN A 159 -0.38 0.82 18.30
CA ASN A 159 0.25 -0.27 17.55
C ASN A 159 0.42 -0.02 16.05
N LEU A 160 0.56 1.23 15.63
CA LEU A 160 0.75 1.58 14.21
C LEU A 160 2.16 1.25 13.71
N ASN A 161 3.15 1.25 14.59
CA ASN A 161 4.57 1.03 14.24
C ASN A 161 5.06 2.04 13.19
N ILE A 162 4.64 3.31 13.34
CA ILE A 162 4.99 4.38 12.41
C ILE A 162 6.49 4.67 12.48
N LYS A 163 7.11 4.83 11.33
CA LYS A 163 8.54 5.12 11.22
C LYS A 163 8.75 6.61 11.02
N MET A 164 9.91 7.10 11.45
CA MET A 164 10.33 8.47 11.27
C MET A 164 11.57 8.56 10.38
N LEU A 165 11.56 9.51 9.46
CA LEU A 165 12.68 9.87 8.59
C LEU A 165 12.97 11.37 8.76
N ASN A 166 14.21 11.72 9.03
CA ASN A 166 14.67 13.11 9.05
C ASN A 166 14.86 13.58 7.59
N ARG A 167 14.26 14.74 7.27
CA ARG A 167 14.47 15.48 6.03
C ARG A 167 15.12 16.82 6.36
N ASP A 168 15.73 17.48 5.40
CA ASP A 168 16.52 18.70 5.61
C ASP A 168 15.80 19.81 6.43
N ARG A 169 14.46 19.91 6.32
CA ARG A 169 13.65 20.95 6.96
C ARG A 169 12.47 20.43 7.78
N SER A 170 12.28 19.12 7.86
CA SER A 170 11.14 18.53 8.54
C SER A 170 11.37 17.05 8.89
N TYR A 171 10.54 16.52 9.74
CA TYR A 171 10.49 15.11 10.11
C TYR A 171 9.26 14.47 9.45
N MET A 172 9.49 13.39 8.72
CA MET A 172 8.42 12.63 8.08
C MET A 172 8.09 11.39 8.89
N LEU A 173 6.92 11.34 9.48
CA LEU A 173 6.35 10.11 10.03
C LEU A 173 5.63 9.37 8.93
N TYR A 174 5.90 8.05 8.72
CA TYR A 174 5.29 7.34 7.59
C TYR A 174 4.91 5.89 7.89
N LEU A 175 3.88 5.43 7.17
CA LEU A 175 3.39 4.05 7.12
C LEU A 175 3.37 3.54 5.67
N LYS A 176 3.68 2.26 5.49
CA LYS A 176 3.60 1.55 4.19
C LYS A 176 2.74 0.30 4.25
N GLU A 177 2.30 -0.09 5.43
CA GLU A 177 1.47 -1.27 5.66
C GLU A 177 0.00 -0.89 5.52
N ALA A 178 -0.71 -1.56 4.61
CA ALA A 178 -2.12 -1.28 4.31
C ALA A 178 -3.01 -1.34 5.56
N GLU A 179 -2.83 -2.35 6.41
CA GLU A 179 -3.62 -2.51 7.64
C GLU A 179 -3.40 -1.36 8.61
N LYS A 180 -2.15 -0.93 8.78
CA LYS A 180 -1.82 0.18 9.68
C LYS A 180 -2.35 1.53 9.21
N ILE A 181 -2.40 1.74 7.89
CA ILE A 181 -3.05 2.93 7.31
C ILE A 181 -4.56 2.88 7.55
N SER A 182 -5.19 1.72 7.39
CA SER A 182 -6.61 1.54 7.73
C SER A 182 -6.89 1.80 9.22
N ASP A 183 -6.02 1.31 10.11
CA ASP A 183 -6.14 1.56 11.55
C ASP A 183 -5.97 3.05 11.87
N PHE A 184 -5.05 3.75 11.21
CA PHE A 184 -4.93 5.20 11.33
C PHE A 184 -6.22 5.93 10.90
N LEU A 185 -6.82 5.55 9.77
CA LEU A 185 -8.10 6.14 9.32
C LEU A 185 -9.22 5.95 10.35
N LYS A 186 -9.25 4.83 11.08
CA LYS A 186 -10.17 4.59 12.20
C LYS A 186 -9.86 5.48 13.42
N ILE A 187 -8.57 5.75 13.69
CA ILE A 187 -8.16 6.65 14.79
C ILE A 187 -8.65 8.06 14.54
N VAL A 188 -8.53 8.56 13.31
CA VAL A 188 -9.01 9.89 12.94
C VAL A 188 -10.50 9.93 12.59
N ASP A 189 -11.22 8.83 12.82
CA ASP A 189 -12.66 8.66 12.59
C ASP A 189 -13.12 8.89 11.15
N ALA A 190 -12.26 8.70 10.15
CA ALA A 190 -12.58 8.83 8.74
C ALA A 190 -13.28 7.56 8.19
N ASN A 191 -14.50 7.27 8.69
CA ASN A 191 -15.19 5.98 8.51
C ASN A 191 -15.53 5.67 7.05
N ASN A 192 -16.00 6.65 6.26
CA ASN A 192 -16.28 6.46 4.83
C ASN A 192 -14.98 6.19 4.06
N SER A 193 -13.92 6.88 4.43
CA SER A 193 -12.58 6.66 3.87
C SER A 193 -12.03 5.28 4.24
N VAL A 194 -12.32 4.75 5.45
CA VAL A 194 -11.99 3.37 5.85
C VAL A 194 -12.69 2.38 4.94
N LEU A 195 -14.00 2.52 4.72
CA LEU A 195 -14.77 1.62 3.87
C LEU A 195 -14.21 1.60 2.43
N TYR A 196 -14.02 2.76 1.84
CA TYR A 196 -13.41 2.87 0.50
C TYR A 196 -12.02 2.22 0.46
N TYR A 197 -11.19 2.47 1.48
CA TYR A 197 -9.83 1.95 1.58
C TYR A 197 -9.82 0.42 1.62
N GLU A 198 -10.67 -0.19 2.45
CA GLU A 198 -10.77 -1.65 2.57
C GLU A 198 -11.33 -2.30 1.30
N ASP A 199 -12.33 -1.71 0.65
CA ASP A 199 -12.88 -2.21 -0.60
C ASP A 199 -11.81 -2.29 -1.70
N VAL A 200 -11.02 -1.23 -1.86
CA VAL A 200 -9.92 -1.23 -2.85
C VAL A 200 -8.83 -2.23 -2.47
N ARG A 201 -8.51 -2.39 -1.16
CA ARG A 201 -7.55 -3.37 -0.67
C ARG A 201 -7.97 -4.79 -1.02
N ILE A 202 -9.21 -5.16 -0.70
CA ILE A 202 -9.78 -6.47 -1.02
C ILE A 202 -9.75 -6.74 -2.53
N TYR A 203 -10.14 -5.77 -3.34
CA TYR A 203 -10.09 -5.89 -4.80
C TYR A 203 -8.66 -6.15 -5.31
N ARG A 204 -7.67 -5.40 -4.82
CA ARG A 204 -6.26 -5.58 -5.20
C ARG A 204 -5.71 -6.94 -4.78
N ASP A 205 -6.04 -7.40 -3.59
CA ASP A 205 -5.57 -8.69 -3.08
C ASP A 205 -6.15 -9.84 -3.92
N LYS A 206 -7.44 -9.79 -4.26
CA LYS A 206 -8.06 -10.76 -5.19
C LYS A 206 -7.39 -10.75 -6.56
N LYS A 207 -7.17 -9.56 -7.12
CA LYS A 207 -6.49 -9.41 -8.42
C LYS A 207 -5.07 -9.99 -8.39
N ASN A 208 -4.31 -9.70 -7.34
CA ASN A 208 -2.95 -10.22 -7.17
C ASN A 208 -2.94 -11.74 -7.02
N GLN A 209 -3.89 -12.30 -6.26
CA GLN A 209 -4.04 -13.74 -6.12
C GLN A 209 -4.36 -14.41 -7.45
N THR A 210 -5.31 -13.87 -8.22
CA THR A 210 -5.64 -14.36 -9.57
C THR A 210 -4.44 -14.31 -10.50
N ASN A 211 -3.70 -13.21 -10.51
CA ASN A 211 -2.49 -13.08 -11.33
C ASN A 211 -1.42 -14.12 -10.95
N ARG A 212 -1.23 -14.39 -9.64
CA ARG A 212 -0.30 -15.43 -9.18
C ARG A 212 -0.72 -16.82 -9.63
N LEU A 213 -2.02 -17.15 -9.57
CA LEU A 213 -2.54 -18.42 -10.05
C LEU A 213 -2.32 -18.57 -11.57
N ASN A 214 -2.68 -17.56 -12.35
CA ASN A 214 -2.49 -17.57 -13.80
C ASN A 214 -1.00 -17.72 -14.17
N ASN A 215 -0.11 -17.01 -13.51
CA ASN A 215 1.34 -17.13 -13.73
C ASN A 215 1.85 -18.54 -13.40
N CYS A 216 1.34 -19.14 -12.32
CA CYS A 216 1.70 -20.49 -11.92
C CYS A 216 1.20 -21.53 -12.94
N GLU A 217 -0.04 -21.40 -13.42
CA GLU A 217 -0.61 -22.26 -14.46
C GLU A 217 0.15 -22.13 -15.78
N GLN A 218 0.45 -20.89 -16.20
CA GLN A 218 1.24 -20.65 -17.41
C GLN A 218 2.63 -21.29 -17.31
N ALA A 219 3.34 -21.06 -16.23
CA ALA A 219 4.67 -21.64 -16.01
C ALA A 219 4.63 -23.19 -15.96
N ASN A 220 3.55 -23.78 -15.45
CA ASN A 220 3.37 -25.22 -15.45
C ASN A 220 3.13 -25.75 -16.86
N THR A 221 2.29 -25.07 -17.65
CA THR A 221 2.02 -25.39 -19.06
C THR A 221 3.28 -25.29 -19.90
N ASP A 222 4.05 -24.21 -19.74
CA ASP A 222 5.32 -24.02 -20.47
C ASP A 222 6.33 -25.15 -20.17
N ARG A 223 6.42 -25.58 -18.91
CA ARG A 223 7.28 -26.74 -18.53
C ARG A 223 6.81 -28.05 -19.16
N ILE A 224 5.49 -28.28 -19.23
CA ILE A 224 4.94 -29.47 -19.88
C ILE A 224 5.29 -29.48 -21.37
N ILE A 225 5.08 -28.37 -22.07
CA ILE A 225 5.40 -28.23 -23.49
C ILE A 225 6.90 -28.39 -23.74
N ALA A 226 7.74 -27.72 -22.97
CA ALA A 226 9.20 -27.83 -23.10
C ALA A 226 9.68 -29.29 -22.90
N SER A 227 9.15 -29.97 -21.87
CA SER A 227 9.48 -31.38 -21.61
C SER A 227 9.00 -32.29 -22.75
N ALA A 228 7.83 -32.06 -23.31
CA ALA A 228 7.30 -32.82 -24.41
C ALA A 228 8.14 -32.64 -25.70
N LEU A 229 8.52 -31.39 -26.01
CA LEU A 229 9.41 -31.08 -27.13
C LEU A 229 10.79 -31.71 -26.98
N GLU A 230 11.39 -31.67 -25.78
CA GLU A 230 12.65 -32.35 -25.52
C GLU A 230 12.56 -33.84 -25.75
N GLN A 231 11.49 -34.48 -25.25
CA GLN A 231 11.23 -35.91 -25.48
C GLN A 231 11.08 -36.25 -26.97
N LEU A 232 10.34 -35.42 -27.73
CA LEU A 232 10.18 -35.62 -29.18
C LEU A 232 11.50 -35.47 -29.94
N ASN A 233 12.32 -34.48 -29.57
CA ASN A 233 13.67 -34.32 -30.14
C ASN A 233 14.56 -35.52 -29.87
N GLN A 234 14.54 -36.06 -28.64
CA GLN A 234 15.29 -37.28 -28.29
C GLN A 234 14.83 -38.49 -29.11
N ILE A 235 13.52 -38.63 -29.35
CA ILE A 235 12.95 -39.66 -30.15
C ILE A 235 13.40 -39.53 -31.64
N GLU A 236 13.43 -38.32 -32.17
CA GLU A 236 13.89 -38.02 -33.52
C GLU A 236 15.37 -38.40 -33.73
N ILE A 237 16.22 -38.10 -32.74
CA ILE A 237 17.63 -38.49 -32.74
C ILE A 237 17.79 -40.01 -32.81
N LEU A 238 17.02 -40.76 -32.02
CA LEU A 238 17.06 -42.21 -32.05
C LEU A 238 16.57 -42.79 -33.38
N LYS A 239 15.57 -42.16 -34.01
CA LYS A 239 15.10 -42.54 -35.35
C LYS A 239 16.17 -42.34 -36.43
N LYS A 240 16.79 -41.17 -36.43
CA LYS A 240 17.86 -40.83 -37.40
C LYS A 240 19.05 -41.79 -37.31
N ASN A 241 19.33 -42.33 -36.13
CA ASN A 241 20.46 -43.26 -35.88
C ASN A 241 20.04 -44.73 -35.89
N ASN A 242 18.80 -45.07 -36.29
CA ASN A 242 18.27 -46.43 -36.28
C ASN A 242 18.43 -47.15 -34.89
N ALA A 243 18.36 -46.37 -33.80
CA ALA A 243 18.64 -46.85 -32.46
C ALA A 243 17.36 -47.26 -31.68
N ILE A 244 16.17 -47.17 -32.25
CA ILE A 244 14.92 -47.54 -31.59
C ILE A 244 14.91 -48.99 -31.13
N ASP A 245 15.52 -49.89 -31.93
CA ASP A 245 15.52 -51.33 -31.66
C ASP A 245 16.35 -51.69 -30.40
N LEU A 246 17.17 -50.81 -29.94
CA LEU A 246 17.92 -50.94 -28.67
C LEU A 246 17.06 -50.74 -27.40
N LEU A 247 15.79 -50.23 -27.59
CA LEU A 247 14.85 -49.99 -26.50
C LEU A 247 14.01 -51.25 -26.23
N ASP A 248 13.66 -51.46 -24.94
CA ASP A 248 12.68 -52.48 -24.55
C ASP A 248 11.26 -52.11 -25.03
N ASP A 249 10.36 -53.10 -25.18
CA ASP A 249 9.02 -52.93 -25.70
C ASP A 249 8.17 -51.91 -24.93
N LYS A 250 8.35 -51.86 -23.59
CA LYS A 250 7.65 -50.92 -22.74
C LYS A 250 8.10 -49.48 -23.01
N THR A 251 9.35 -49.28 -23.32
CA THR A 251 9.91 -47.96 -23.67
C THR A 251 9.54 -47.57 -25.08
N LYS A 252 9.50 -48.50 -26.04
CA LYS A 252 8.94 -48.29 -27.40
C LYS A 252 7.46 -47.90 -27.36
N GLU A 253 6.67 -48.47 -26.48
CA GLU A 253 5.27 -48.10 -26.26
C GLU A 253 5.14 -46.64 -25.80
N ALA A 254 5.94 -46.21 -24.84
CA ALA A 254 5.95 -44.80 -24.35
C ALA A 254 6.35 -43.81 -25.47
N LEU A 255 7.32 -44.21 -26.29
CA LEU A 255 7.75 -43.45 -27.46
C LEU A 255 6.60 -43.29 -28.47
N TYR A 256 5.92 -44.36 -28.84
CA TYR A 256 4.79 -44.34 -29.75
C TYR A 256 3.69 -43.39 -29.26
N TYR A 257 3.31 -43.47 -27.98
CA TYR A 257 2.26 -42.62 -27.44
C TYR A 257 2.67 -41.16 -27.34
N ARG A 258 3.96 -40.83 -27.11
CA ARG A 258 4.45 -39.45 -27.15
C ARG A 258 4.34 -38.84 -28.55
N GLU A 259 4.67 -39.58 -29.57
CA GLU A 259 4.53 -39.10 -30.93
C GLU A 259 3.06 -38.93 -31.36
N LYS A 260 2.20 -39.82 -30.87
CA LYS A 260 0.74 -39.74 -31.11
C LYS A 260 0.12 -38.54 -30.41
N TYR A 261 0.59 -38.21 -29.20
CA TYR A 261 0.07 -37.16 -28.34
C TYR A 261 1.19 -36.16 -27.96
N LYS A 262 1.60 -35.37 -28.94
CA LYS A 262 2.81 -34.55 -28.89
C LYS A 262 2.86 -33.53 -27.71
N GLU A 263 1.70 -32.93 -27.39
CA GLU A 263 1.60 -31.86 -26.39
C GLU A 263 1.08 -32.34 -25.05
N ALA A 264 0.68 -33.60 -24.92
CA ALA A 264 0.10 -34.11 -23.68
C ALA A 264 1.09 -34.10 -22.53
N SER A 265 0.64 -33.70 -21.34
CA SER A 265 1.39 -33.89 -20.11
C SER A 265 1.62 -35.38 -19.83
N LEU A 266 2.58 -35.74 -18.97
CA LEU A 266 2.78 -37.15 -18.60
C LEU A 266 1.57 -37.77 -17.90
N LYS A 267 0.72 -36.94 -17.24
CA LYS A 267 -0.52 -37.39 -16.61
C LYS A 267 -1.55 -37.75 -17.71
N GLU A 268 -1.80 -36.85 -18.64
CA GLU A 268 -2.71 -37.08 -19.77
C GLU A 268 -2.24 -38.23 -20.64
N LEU A 269 -0.92 -38.36 -20.86
CA LEU A 269 -0.35 -39.48 -21.60
C LEU A 269 -0.62 -40.81 -20.88
N SER A 270 -0.49 -40.86 -19.56
CA SER A 270 -0.85 -42.01 -18.73
C SER A 270 -2.32 -42.39 -18.89
N GLU A 271 -3.21 -41.42 -18.83
CA GLU A 271 -4.66 -41.60 -18.98
C GLU A 271 -5.02 -42.13 -20.40
N LYS A 272 -4.43 -41.53 -21.45
CA LYS A 272 -4.64 -41.95 -22.84
C LYS A 272 -4.16 -43.37 -23.09
N ILE A 273 -3.00 -43.76 -22.54
CA ILE A 273 -2.50 -45.14 -22.67
C ILE A 273 -3.44 -46.10 -21.93
N ALA A 274 -3.93 -45.73 -20.74
CA ALA A 274 -4.85 -46.59 -20.01
C ALA A 274 -6.16 -46.83 -20.76
N VAL A 275 -6.71 -45.79 -21.39
CA VAL A 275 -7.94 -45.89 -22.17
C VAL A 275 -7.74 -46.77 -23.41
N GLU A 276 -6.62 -46.64 -24.13
CA GLU A 276 -6.39 -47.39 -25.37
C GLU A 276 -5.92 -48.84 -25.15
N THR A 277 -5.17 -49.09 -24.06
CA THR A 277 -4.55 -50.42 -23.82
C THR A 277 -5.19 -51.21 -22.70
N GLY A 278 -6.07 -50.59 -21.91
CA GLY A 278 -6.57 -51.19 -20.65
C GLY A 278 -5.53 -51.33 -19.52
N ARG A 279 -4.30 -50.82 -19.71
CA ARG A 279 -3.22 -50.92 -18.75
C ARG A 279 -2.83 -49.56 -18.22
N PHE A 280 -2.80 -49.42 -16.89
CA PHE A 280 -2.41 -48.17 -16.24
C PHE A 280 -0.86 -48.10 -16.09
N ILE A 281 -0.29 -47.01 -16.56
CA ILE A 281 1.11 -46.67 -16.38
C ILE A 281 1.18 -45.37 -15.60
N SER A 282 1.77 -45.34 -14.43
CA SER A 282 1.90 -44.14 -13.61
C SER A 282 2.78 -43.07 -14.27
N LYS A 283 2.56 -41.79 -13.93
CA LYS A 283 3.43 -40.68 -14.35
C LYS A 283 4.92 -40.99 -14.06
N SER A 284 5.23 -41.60 -12.90
CA SER A 284 6.60 -42.00 -12.53
C SER A 284 7.13 -43.07 -13.47
N GLY A 285 6.30 -44.08 -13.84
CA GLY A 285 6.66 -45.12 -14.79
C GLY A 285 6.98 -44.57 -16.16
N LEU A 286 6.15 -43.63 -16.68
CA LEU A 286 6.43 -42.94 -17.94
C LEU A 286 7.72 -42.09 -17.86
N ASN A 287 7.93 -41.37 -16.75
CA ASN A 287 9.14 -40.59 -16.56
C ASN A 287 10.40 -41.45 -16.57
N HIS A 288 10.35 -42.64 -15.97
CA HIS A 288 11.45 -43.62 -16.02
C HIS A 288 11.75 -44.08 -17.46
N ARG A 289 10.71 -44.35 -18.26
CA ARG A 289 10.88 -44.77 -19.67
C ARG A 289 11.46 -43.60 -20.51
N PHE A 290 11.00 -42.37 -20.35
CA PHE A 290 11.59 -41.20 -21.02
C PHE A 290 13.01 -40.91 -20.62
N ARG A 291 13.40 -41.23 -19.35
CA ARG A 291 14.79 -41.14 -18.92
C ARG A 291 15.69 -42.12 -19.69
N LYS A 292 15.24 -43.35 -19.93
CA LYS A 292 15.97 -44.31 -20.77
C LYS A 292 16.14 -43.81 -22.21
N ILE A 293 15.08 -43.21 -22.79
CA ILE A 293 15.12 -42.62 -24.13
C ILE A 293 16.18 -41.52 -24.15
N LYS A 294 16.17 -40.60 -23.16
CA LYS A 294 17.15 -39.52 -23.02
C LYS A 294 18.57 -40.04 -22.90
N GLU A 295 18.81 -41.02 -22.04
CA GLU A 295 20.14 -41.63 -21.82
C GLU A 295 20.67 -42.30 -23.09
N LEU A 296 19.82 -42.96 -23.87
CA LEU A 296 20.22 -43.56 -25.14
C LEU A 296 20.47 -42.48 -26.18
N ALA A 297 19.59 -41.48 -26.31
CA ALA A 297 19.75 -40.39 -27.26
C ALA A 297 21.01 -39.56 -27.03
N SER A 298 21.40 -39.34 -25.77
CA SER A 298 22.63 -38.60 -25.43
C SER A 298 23.92 -39.25 -25.97
N LYS A 299 23.91 -40.57 -26.23
CA LYS A 299 25.06 -41.24 -26.81
C LYS A 299 25.26 -40.93 -28.30
N PHE A 300 24.24 -40.39 -28.98
CA PHE A 300 24.24 -40.01 -30.39
C PHE A 300 24.26 -38.49 -30.56
N MET A 301 24.24 -37.72 -29.46
CA MET A 301 24.46 -36.28 -29.43
C MET A 301 25.96 -35.96 -29.23
N VAL A 302 26.83 -36.58 -30.02
CA VAL A 302 28.25 -36.22 -30.02
C VAL A 302 28.44 -35.11 -31.05
N ASP A 303 28.95 -34.00 -30.63
CA ASP A 303 29.33 -32.67 -31.18
C ASP A 303 29.21 -32.44 -32.69
#